data_3bde9b7d3c4cea248773835a2d7bb9bc
#
_entry.id   3bde9b7d3c4cea248773835a2d7bb9bc
#
_cell.length_a   1.000
_cell.length_b   1.000
_cell.length_c   1.000
_cell.angle_alpha   90.00
_cell.angle_beta   90.00
_cell.angle_gamma   90.00
#
_symmetry.space_group_name_H-M   'P 1'
#
loop_
_entity.id
_entity.type
_entity.pdbx_description
1 polymer ?
#
loop_
_entity_poly.entity_id
_entity_poly.type
_entity_poly.pdbx_seq_one_letter_code
_entity_poly.pdbx_strand_id
1 'polypeptide(L)'
;FFDRDSYEKTEDYIEFVDKAIGDNILTVTSPCFELWLILHYEAAVGKYVVPNKDMLFQNEKVSSSHTFASRLFSEISGSNPKSGSFFNKLKGGIDLAIEQEKVLEQDILKMATEIGSNVGALIEQMREDPRDEL
;
A
#
# COMPACT_ATOMS: atom_id res chain seq x y z
N PHE A 1 -2.84 8.04 -7.92
CA PHE A 1 -2.76 6.79 -7.15
C PHE A 1 -2.46 5.62 -8.07
N PHE A 2 -1.45 4.83 -7.75
CA PHE A 2 -1.13 3.64 -8.56
C PHE A 2 -0.29 2.63 -7.77
N ASP A 3 -0.30 1.38 -8.26
CA ASP A 3 0.48 0.28 -7.70
C ASP A 3 1.86 0.22 -8.37
N ARG A 4 2.93 0.04 -7.58
CA ARG A 4 4.28 -0.09 -8.12
C ARG A 4 4.39 -1.28 -9.08
N ASP A 5 3.71 -2.39 -8.77
CA ASP A 5 3.79 -3.61 -9.57
C ASP A 5 3.05 -3.54 -10.92
N SER A 6 2.42 -2.40 -11.23
CA SER A 6 1.93 -2.13 -12.57
C SER A 6 3.07 -2.02 -13.60
N TYR A 7 4.30 -1.87 -13.11
CA TYR A 7 5.51 -1.77 -13.94
C TYR A 7 6.39 -3.00 -13.72
N GLU A 8 6.59 -3.80 -14.75
CA GLU A 8 7.40 -5.01 -14.67
C GLU A 8 8.88 -4.72 -14.40
N LYS A 9 9.36 -3.59 -14.93
CA LYS A 9 10.75 -3.19 -14.79
C LYS A 9 10.87 -1.99 -13.88
N THR A 10 11.84 -2.04 -12.97
CA THR A 10 12.17 -0.93 -12.07
C THR A 10 12.45 0.35 -12.86
N GLU A 11 13.13 0.23 -14.00
CA GLU A 11 13.48 1.37 -14.84
C GLU A 11 12.25 2.08 -15.39
N ASP A 12 11.24 1.33 -15.81
CA ASP A 12 10.00 1.89 -16.34
C ASP A 12 9.23 2.64 -15.25
N TYR A 13 9.24 2.11 -14.04
CA TYR A 13 8.63 2.78 -12.89
C TYR A 13 9.33 4.12 -12.61
N ILE A 14 10.66 4.12 -12.55
CA ILE A 14 11.43 5.33 -12.28
C ILE A 14 11.18 6.38 -13.35
N GLU A 15 11.18 5.97 -14.62
CA GLU A 15 10.91 6.88 -15.73
C GLU A 15 9.52 7.51 -15.63
N PHE A 16 8.51 6.71 -15.30
CA PHE A 16 7.15 7.21 -15.10
C PHE A 16 7.09 8.24 -13.98
N VAL A 17 7.70 7.94 -12.83
CA VAL A 17 7.71 8.85 -11.67
C VAL A 17 8.38 10.16 -12.02
N ASP A 18 9.54 10.12 -12.68
CA ASP A 18 10.27 11.33 -13.08
C ASP A 18 9.44 12.23 -14.00
N LYS A 19 8.66 11.63 -14.88
CA LYS A 19 7.81 12.39 -15.79
C LYS A 19 6.55 12.93 -15.12
N ALA A 20 6.00 12.17 -14.18
CA ALA A 20 4.71 12.49 -13.58
C ALA A 20 4.80 13.39 -12.36
N ILE A 21 5.99 13.46 -11.72
CA ILE A 21 6.11 14.11 -10.42
C ILE A 21 5.86 15.62 -10.47
N GLY A 22 6.32 16.34 -11.47
CA GLY A 22 6.08 17.78 -11.69
C GLY A 22 5.29 18.48 -10.58
N ASP A 23 4.11 19.00 -10.91
CA ASP A 23 3.20 19.64 -9.97
C ASP A 23 2.19 18.64 -9.36
N ASN A 24 2.32 17.36 -9.65
CA ASN A 24 1.39 16.33 -9.22
C ASN A 24 1.83 15.70 -7.89
N ILE A 25 0.83 15.36 -7.07
CA ILE A 25 1.05 14.53 -5.89
C ILE A 25 0.81 13.08 -6.32
N LEU A 26 1.86 12.25 -6.22
CA LEU A 26 1.76 10.85 -6.57
C LEU A 26 1.55 10.00 -5.32
N THR A 27 0.52 9.18 -5.33
CA THR A 27 0.22 8.24 -4.24
C THR A 27 0.50 6.83 -4.75
N VAL A 28 1.42 6.14 -4.08
CA VAL A 28 1.94 4.85 -4.52
C VAL A 28 1.89 3.84 -3.39
N THR A 29 1.60 2.59 -3.74
CA THR A 29 1.79 1.44 -2.85
C THR A 29 2.74 0.44 -3.54
N SER A 30 3.69 -0.10 -2.80
CA SER A 30 4.64 -1.07 -3.31
C SER A 30 4.58 -2.35 -2.48
N PRO A 31 4.15 -3.48 -3.04
CA PRO A 31 3.91 -3.70 -4.47
C PRO A 31 2.57 -3.19 -4.98
N CYS A 32 1.54 -3.20 -4.13
CA CYS A 32 0.17 -2.91 -4.55
C CYS A 32 -0.69 -2.44 -3.37
N PHE A 33 -1.92 -2.05 -3.66
CA PHE A 33 -2.83 -1.46 -2.67
C PHE A 33 -3.12 -2.39 -1.50
N GLU A 34 -3.10 -3.69 -1.70
CA GLU A 34 -3.32 -4.67 -0.62
C GLU A 34 -2.32 -4.50 0.53
N LEU A 35 -1.11 -4.01 0.26
CA LEU A 35 -0.17 -3.69 1.33
C LEU A 35 -0.77 -2.66 2.30
N TRP A 36 -1.34 -1.58 1.76
CA TRP A 36 -1.99 -0.57 2.59
C TRP A 36 -3.12 -1.17 3.43
N LEU A 37 -3.91 -2.05 2.83
CA LEU A 37 -5.01 -2.73 3.54
C LEU A 37 -4.50 -3.60 4.68
N ILE A 38 -3.38 -4.30 4.48
CA ILE A 38 -2.75 -5.14 5.51
C ILE A 38 -2.33 -4.29 6.71
N LEU A 39 -1.88 -3.07 6.49
CA LEU A 39 -1.43 -2.18 7.55
C LEU A 39 -2.55 -1.74 8.51
N HIS A 40 -3.79 -2.02 8.18
CA HIS A 40 -4.93 -1.74 9.06
C HIS A 40 -5.03 -2.73 10.24
N TYR A 41 -4.22 -3.77 10.26
CA TYR A 41 -4.25 -4.82 11.28
C TYR A 41 -3.11 -4.64 12.26
N GLU A 42 -3.38 -4.95 13.54
CA GLU A 42 -2.42 -4.75 14.62
C GLU A 42 -1.13 -5.51 14.40
N ALA A 43 0.01 -4.83 14.61
CA ALA A 43 1.35 -5.38 14.46
C ALA A 43 1.61 -6.01 13.07
N ALA A 44 0.95 -5.48 12.03
CA ALA A 44 1.02 -6.07 10.69
C ALA A 44 2.43 -6.08 10.11
N VAL A 45 3.23 -5.03 10.36
CA VAL A 45 4.60 -4.97 9.83
C VAL A 45 5.41 -6.16 10.34
N GLY A 46 5.42 -6.41 11.64
CA GLY A 46 6.18 -7.50 12.24
C GLY A 46 5.60 -8.88 11.98
N LYS A 47 4.26 -8.99 11.91
CA LYS A 47 3.58 -10.27 11.73
C LYS A 47 3.52 -10.74 10.28
N TYR A 48 3.29 -9.81 9.35
CA TYR A 48 2.94 -10.16 7.97
C TYR A 48 3.90 -9.63 6.94
N VAL A 49 4.39 -8.39 7.10
CA VAL A 49 5.25 -7.76 6.10
C VAL A 49 6.68 -8.28 6.18
N VAL A 50 7.31 -8.18 7.34
CA VAL A 50 8.73 -8.59 7.49
C VAL A 50 8.93 -10.07 7.18
N PRO A 51 8.11 -11.02 7.72
CA PRO A 51 8.30 -12.43 7.41
C PRO A 51 8.10 -12.79 5.94
N ASN A 52 7.36 -11.99 5.19
CA ASN A 52 7.01 -12.24 3.80
C ASN A 52 7.61 -11.22 2.84
N LYS A 53 8.64 -10.48 3.27
CA LYS A 53 9.15 -9.32 2.56
C LYS A 53 9.45 -9.58 1.08
N ASP A 54 10.22 -10.62 0.78
CA ASP A 54 10.62 -10.92 -0.59
C ASP A 54 9.43 -11.34 -1.45
N MET A 55 8.57 -12.19 -0.92
CA MET A 55 7.38 -12.66 -1.62
C MET A 55 6.38 -11.55 -1.87
N LEU A 56 6.22 -10.64 -0.90
CA LEU A 56 5.38 -9.47 -1.05
C LEU A 56 5.93 -8.53 -2.11
N PHE A 57 7.23 -8.27 -2.10
CA PHE A 57 7.85 -7.37 -3.06
C PHE A 57 7.66 -7.88 -4.50
N GLN A 58 7.88 -9.17 -4.73
CA GLN A 58 7.72 -9.78 -6.05
C GLN A 58 6.25 -9.86 -6.44
N ASN A 59 5.38 -10.12 -5.47
CA ASN A 59 3.93 -10.17 -5.63
C ASN A 59 3.48 -11.01 -6.83
N GLU A 60 4.05 -12.20 -6.95
CA GLU A 60 3.70 -13.12 -8.04
C GLU A 60 2.30 -13.69 -7.88
N LYS A 61 1.71 -14.11 -8.99
CA LYS A 61 0.44 -14.83 -8.94
C LYS A 61 0.62 -16.17 -8.26
N VAL A 62 -0.21 -16.44 -7.25
CA VAL A 62 -0.24 -17.72 -6.54
C VAL A 62 -1.39 -18.61 -6.98
N SER A 63 -2.35 -18.04 -7.73
CA SER A 63 -3.47 -18.75 -8.35
C SER A 63 -3.96 -17.93 -9.54
N SER A 64 -4.96 -18.43 -10.26
CA SER A 64 -5.54 -17.72 -11.40
C SER A 64 -6.21 -16.40 -11.02
N SER A 65 -6.59 -16.23 -9.74
CA SER A 65 -7.36 -15.07 -9.28
C SER A 65 -6.66 -14.21 -8.23
N HIS A 66 -5.50 -14.66 -7.72
CA HIS A 66 -4.82 -13.95 -6.63
C HIS A 66 -3.32 -13.80 -6.85
N THR A 67 -2.78 -12.61 -6.55
CA THR A 67 -1.37 -12.38 -6.32
C THR A 67 -1.04 -12.78 -4.87
N PHE A 68 0.25 -12.82 -4.53
CA PHE A 68 0.67 -13.14 -3.16
C PHE A 68 0.05 -12.17 -2.14
N ALA A 69 0.12 -10.86 -2.41
CA ALA A 69 -0.42 -9.84 -1.50
C ALA A 69 -1.94 -9.98 -1.33
N SER A 70 -2.66 -10.23 -2.42
CA SER A 70 -4.11 -10.42 -2.39
C SER A 70 -4.50 -11.63 -1.55
N ARG A 71 -3.80 -12.74 -1.71
CA ARG A 71 -4.07 -13.95 -0.92
C ARG A 71 -3.73 -13.73 0.55
N LEU A 72 -2.59 -13.11 0.83
CA LEU A 72 -2.19 -12.82 2.21
C LEU A 72 -3.23 -11.94 2.89
N PHE A 73 -3.69 -10.90 2.22
CA PHE A 73 -4.72 -10.03 2.77
C PHE A 73 -6.04 -10.80 3.02
N SER A 74 -6.44 -11.67 2.11
CA SER A 74 -7.64 -12.50 2.29
C SER A 74 -7.52 -13.41 3.52
N GLU A 75 -6.35 -13.98 3.75
CA GLU A 75 -6.09 -14.82 4.93
C GLU A 75 -6.14 -14.00 6.23
N ILE A 76 -5.57 -12.80 6.23
CA ILE A 76 -5.54 -11.92 7.40
C ILE A 76 -6.94 -11.41 7.74
N SER A 77 -7.65 -10.93 6.74
CA SER A 77 -8.98 -10.31 6.93
C SER A 77 -10.09 -11.33 7.15
N GLY A 78 -9.90 -12.56 6.69
CA GLY A 78 -10.95 -13.58 6.72
C GLY A 78 -12.15 -13.24 5.86
N SER A 79 -12.04 -12.26 4.96
CA SER A 79 -13.17 -11.84 4.12
C SER A 79 -12.69 -11.41 2.74
N ASN A 80 -13.63 -11.49 1.77
CA ASN A 80 -13.38 -11.05 0.42
C ASN A 80 -13.32 -9.51 0.39
N PRO A 81 -12.25 -8.90 -0.19
CA PRO A 81 -12.15 -7.44 -0.32
C PRO A 81 -13.32 -6.78 -1.04
N LYS A 82 -14.08 -7.54 -1.81
CA LYS A 82 -15.25 -7.03 -2.54
C LYS A 82 -16.54 -7.05 -1.73
N SER A 83 -16.53 -7.59 -0.51
CA SER A 83 -17.71 -7.65 0.32
C SER A 83 -17.92 -6.33 1.08
N GLY A 84 -19.18 -5.93 1.27
CA GLY A 84 -19.51 -4.67 1.94
C GLY A 84 -19.05 -4.61 3.40
N SER A 85 -18.94 -5.74 4.08
CA SER A 85 -18.46 -5.80 5.48
C SER A 85 -16.98 -5.44 5.61
N PHE A 86 -16.22 -5.55 4.54
CA PHE A 86 -14.82 -5.21 4.47
C PHE A 86 -14.55 -3.76 4.88
N PHE A 87 -15.30 -2.81 4.32
CA PHE A 87 -15.09 -1.39 4.62
C PHE A 87 -15.33 -1.07 6.10
N ASN A 88 -16.30 -1.70 6.72
CA ASN A 88 -16.59 -1.48 8.14
C ASN A 88 -15.43 -1.93 9.03
N LYS A 89 -14.77 -3.02 8.68
CA LYS A 89 -13.62 -3.53 9.43
C LYS A 89 -12.40 -2.62 9.26
N LEU A 90 -12.19 -2.08 8.05
CA LEU A 90 -11.05 -1.20 7.78
C LEU A 90 -11.20 0.18 8.39
N LYS A 91 -12.43 0.69 8.47
CA LYS A 91 -12.69 2.07 8.87
C LYS A 91 -12.07 2.44 10.22
N GLY A 92 -12.07 1.51 11.17
CA GLY A 92 -11.45 1.73 12.49
C GLY A 92 -9.94 1.57 12.51
N GLY A 93 -9.34 1.06 11.42
CA GLY A 93 -7.90 0.78 11.36
C GLY A 93 -7.06 1.80 10.63
N ILE A 94 -7.66 2.89 10.12
CA ILE A 94 -6.94 3.87 9.30
C ILE A 94 -5.80 4.53 10.08
N ASP A 95 -6.02 4.93 11.31
CA ASP A 95 -4.98 5.58 12.11
C ASP A 95 -3.82 4.62 12.39
N LEU A 96 -4.12 3.37 12.64
CA LEU A 96 -3.10 2.34 12.81
C LEU A 96 -2.31 2.14 11.53
N ALA A 97 -2.99 2.11 10.38
CA ALA A 97 -2.33 1.97 9.08
C ALA A 97 -1.38 3.14 8.81
N ILE A 98 -1.79 4.36 9.12
CA ILE A 98 -0.94 5.55 8.97
C ILE A 98 0.34 5.39 9.80
N GLU A 99 0.22 4.97 11.06
CA GLU A 99 1.38 4.79 11.93
C GLU A 99 2.30 3.66 11.46
N GLN A 100 1.75 2.54 11.04
CA GLN A 100 2.54 1.41 10.55
C GLN A 100 3.24 1.72 9.24
N GLU A 101 2.61 2.51 8.37
CA GLU A 101 3.23 2.92 7.11
C GLU A 101 4.57 3.65 7.34
N LYS A 102 4.69 4.40 8.42
CA LYS A 102 5.90 5.18 8.73
C LYS A 102 7.15 4.32 8.94
N VAL A 103 6.97 3.04 9.24
CA VAL A 103 8.07 2.08 9.41
C VAL A 103 8.57 1.56 8.06
N LEU A 104 7.76 1.69 7.03
CA LEU A 104 8.09 1.27 5.67
C LEU A 104 8.60 2.45 4.85
N GLU A 105 8.98 2.19 3.59
CA GLU A 105 9.45 3.25 2.71
C GLU A 105 8.28 4.14 2.25
N GLN A 106 8.44 5.45 2.38
CA GLN A 106 7.43 6.41 1.92
C GLN A 106 7.89 7.24 0.71
N ASP A 107 9.18 7.18 0.37
CA ASP A 107 9.73 7.87 -0.80
C ASP A 107 9.38 7.11 -2.08
N ILE A 108 8.67 7.77 -3.00
CA ILE A 108 8.16 7.12 -4.20
C ILE A 108 9.25 6.59 -5.13
N LEU A 109 10.41 7.24 -5.18
CA LEU A 109 11.52 6.73 -5.99
C LEU A 109 12.15 5.50 -5.35
N LYS A 110 12.30 5.49 -4.03
CA LYS A 110 12.85 4.34 -3.31
C LYS A 110 11.91 3.12 -3.34
N MET A 111 10.63 3.35 -3.51
CA MET A 111 9.65 2.25 -3.66
C MET A 111 9.87 1.43 -4.92
N ALA A 112 10.71 1.90 -5.85
CA ALA A 112 11.08 1.09 -7.01
C ALA A 112 11.72 -0.24 -6.60
N THR A 113 12.42 -0.27 -5.46
CA THR A 113 13.12 -1.44 -4.94
C THR A 113 12.75 -1.81 -3.51
N GLU A 114 11.79 -1.11 -2.90
CA GLU A 114 11.42 -1.33 -1.50
C GLU A 114 9.90 -1.48 -1.36
N ILE A 115 9.49 -2.22 -0.33
CA ILE A 115 8.09 -2.27 0.08
C ILE A 115 7.76 -0.97 0.78
N GLY A 116 6.68 -0.35 0.40
CA GLY A 116 6.29 0.91 1.02
C GLY A 116 4.95 1.43 0.55
N SER A 117 4.60 2.59 1.10
CA SER A 117 3.34 3.26 0.78
C SER A 117 3.42 4.72 1.23
N ASN A 118 2.79 5.61 0.51
CA ASN A 118 2.60 6.98 0.95
C ASN A 118 1.12 7.38 1.03
N VAL A 119 0.22 6.40 1.03
CA VAL A 119 -1.23 6.64 1.18
C VAL A 119 -1.54 7.32 2.52
N GLY A 120 -0.96 6.81 3.61
CA GLY A 120 -1.15 7.38 4.94
C GLY A 120 -0.60 8.79 5.06
N ALA A 121 0.56 9.04 4.45
CA ALA A 121 1.14 10.38 4.42
C ALA A 121 0.22 11.37 3.71
N LEU A 122 -0.42 10.95 2.62
CA LEU A 122 -1.40 11.77 1.92
C LEU A 122 -2.62 12.05 2.79
N ILE A 123 -3.13 11.04 3.47
CA ILE A 123 -4.29 11.19 4.36
C ILE A 123 -3.98 12.19 5.48
N GLU A 124 -2.80 12.08 6.11
CA GLU A 124 -2.39 13.03 7.15
C GLU A 124 -2.32 14.47 6.60
N GLN A 125 -1.78 14.62 5.40
CA GLN A 125 -1.69 15.93 4.76
C GLN A 125 -3.08 16.51 4.49
N MET A 126 -4.02 15.69 4.05
CA MET A 126 -5.41 16.12 3.82
C MET A 126 -6.09 16.53 5.12
N ARG A 127 -5.84 15.80 6.22
CA ARG A 127 -6.41 16.11 7.53
C ARG A 127 -5.89 17.43 8.12
N GLU A 128 -4.67 17.81 7.76
CA GLU A 128 -4.05 19.05 8.21
C GLU A 128 -4.43 20.26 7.36
N ASP A 129 -5.02 20.04 6.18
CA ASP A 129 -5.41 21.12 5.27
C ASP A 129 -6.65 21.81 5.81
N PRO A 130 -6.59 23.13 6.11
CA PRO A 130 -7.76 23.88 6.63
C PRO A 130 -8.98 23.82 5.74
N ARG A 131 -8.81 23.60 4.43
CA ARG A 131 -9.93 23.52 3.49
C ARG A 131 -10.80 22.28 3.70
N ASP A 132 -10.24 21.24 4.33
CA ASP A 132 -10.96 19.99 4.59
C ASP A 132 -11.91 20.10 5.79
N GLU A 133 -11.78 21.17 6.59
CA GLU A 133 -12.63 21.42 7.74
C GLU A 133 -13.95 22.13 7.37
N LEU A 134 -14.07 22.50 6.13
CA LEU A 134 -15.26 23.15 5.61
C LEU A 134 -16.26 22.13 5.07
#